data_02a9aebdeac3b764997a9075d444cf89
#
_entry.id   02a9aebdeac3b764997a9075d444cf89
#
_cell.length_a   1.000
_cell.length_b   1.000
_cell.length_c   1.000
_cell.angle_alpha   90.00
_cell.angle_beta   90.00
_cell.angle_gamma   90.00
#
_symmetry.space_group_name_H-M   'P 1'
#
loop_
_entity.id
_entity.type
_entity.pdbx_description
1 polymer ?
#
loop_
_entity_poly.entity_id
_entity_poly.type
_entity_poly.pdbx_seq_one_letter_code
_entity_poly.pdbx_strand_id
1 'polypeptide(L)'
;HTPRSGQSRHVPHSISWRSRVQRDRLRLTVIRERQEMVNEVHDVIAQTLAYVRMRLPLLSEAMLAHDDQRSIKYFADIKDAVGEVHHNLREVMTHFRTRMDPLGLMHAIHGIATTFSSRTGIALEVRNRVQNLGLSDEQEIQVFHIVQEALANTAKHSMARHVVLGIDRTPRHLEFVIEDDGLGMAAPSVSTIVTMAQGMSGSSHFGLEIMRNRAHQLGADLEIGMNDGGGTRVRLSIPSSVLAAERFV
;
A
#
# COMPACT_ATOMS: atom_id res chain seq x y z
N HIS A 1 29.13 -13.95 -69.33
CA HIS A 1 28.46 -12.77 -68.74
C HIS A 1 27.09 -13.19 -68.17
N THR A 2 27.05 -13.45 -66.93
CA THR A 2 25.81 -13.74 -66.19
C THR A 2 25.43 -12.49 -65.38
N PRO A 3 24.17 -12.00 -65.35
CA PRO A 3 23.74 -10.96 -64.47
C PRO A 3 23.27 -11.57 -63.12
N ARG A 4 23.78 -11.02 -62.03
CA ARG A 4 23.36 -11.30 -60.67
C ARG A 4 21.94 -10.78 -60.41
N SER A 5 21.03 -11.69 -60.02
CA SER A 5 19.71 -11.38 -59.53
C SER A 5 19.78 -10.82 -58.07
N GLY A 6 19.43 -9.53 -57.92
CA GLY A 6 19.26 -8.91 -56.63
C GLY A 6 17.97 -9.40 -55.95
N GLN A 7 18.08 -10.14 -54.88
CA GLN A 7 16.96 -10.43 -53.98
C GLN A 7 16.70 -9.22 -53.10
N SER A 8 15.65 -8.44 -53.39
CA SER A 8 15.11 -7.43 -52.48
C SER A 8 14.37 -8.17 -51.36
N ARG A 9 14.91 -8.08 -50.16
CA ARG A 9 14.23 -8.54 -48.93
C ARG A 9 13.03 -7.64 -48.65
N HIS A 10 11.84 -8.11 -48.95
CA HIS A 10 10.59 -7.55 -48.51
C HIS A 10 10.50 -7.73 -47.00
N VAL A 11 10.70 -6.67 -46.23
CA VAL A 11 10.37 -6.59 -44.79
C VAL A 11 8.85 -6.40 -44.72
N PRO A 12 8.10 -7.26 -44.03
CA PRO A 12 6.65 -7.14 -44.02
C PRO A 12 6.24 -5.94 -43.16
N HIS A 13 5.75 -4.88 -43.81
CA HIS A 13 5.17 -3.67 -43.19
C HIS A 13 3.95 -3.94 -42.32
N SER A 14 3.41 -5.17 -42.33
CA SER A 14 2.20 -5.56 -41.58
C SER A 14 2.41 -5.72 -40.07
N ILE A 15 3.66 -5.97 -39.61
CA ILE A 15 3.96 -6.15 -38.17
C ILE A 15 4.04 -4.80 -37.47
N SER A 16 4.43 -3.73 -38.16
CA SER A 16 4.66 -2.42 -37.59
C SER A 16 3.38 -1.64 -37.27
N TRP A 17 2.31 -1.78 -38.06
CA TRP A 17 1.06 -1.06 -37.78
C TRP A 17 0.20 -1.72 -36.70
N ARG A 18 0.17 -3.05 -36.63
CA ARG A 18 -0.51 -3.78 -35.54
C ARG A 18 0.06 -3.44 -34.18
N SER A 19 1.38 -3.34 -34.08
CA SER A 19 2.06 -2.94 -32.84
C SER A 19 1.87 -1.46 -32.49
N ARG A 20 1.62 -0.57 -33.46
CA ARG A 20 1.23 0.83 -33.20
C ARG A 20 -0.22 0.93 -32.71
N VAL A 21 -1.17 0.29 -33.39
CA VAL A 21 -2.58 0.28 -32.99
C VAL A 21 -2.76 -0.33 -31.60
N GLN A 22 -2.00 -1.37 -31.29
CA GLN A 22 -2.05 -1.98 -29.95
C GLN A 22 -1.46 -1.06 -28.87
N ARG A 23 -0.38 -0.34 -29.15
CA ARG A 23 0.18 0.67 -28.26
C ARG A 23 -0.75 1.88 -28.07
N ASP A 24 -1.41 2.31 -29.12
CA ASP A 24 -2.36 3.43 -29.04
C ASP A 24 -3.63 3.04 -28.29
N ARG A 25 -4.12 1.81 -28.44
CA ARG A 25 -5.22 1.27 -27.62
C ARG A 25 -4.84 1.21 -26.14
N LEU A 26 -3.65 0.69 -25.81
CA LEU A 26 -3.15 0.64 -24.45
C LEU A 26 -3.02 2.06 -23.85
N ARG A 27 -2.52 3.03 -24.60
CA ARG A 27 -2.45 4.43 -24.18
C ARG A 27 -3.82 5.03 -23.89
N LEU A 28 -4.79 4.80 -24.76
CA LEU A 28 -6.17 5.29 -24.59
C LEU A 28 -6.83 4.64 -23.37
N THR A 29 -6.61 3.35 -23.14
CA THR A 29 -7.12 2.65 -21.94
C THR A 29 -6.51 3.25 -20.67
N VAL A 30 -5.21 3.47 -20.63
CA VAL A 30 -4.52 4.09 -19.49
C VAL A 30 -5.02 5.52 -19.21
N ILE A 31 -5.25 6.32 -20.26
CA ILE A 31 -5.78 7.68 -20.11
C ILE A 31 -7.21 7.65 -19.57
N ARG A 32 -8.05 6.74 -20.06
CA ARG A 32 -9.43 6.59 -19.60
C ARG A 32 -9.50 6.12 -18.15
N GLU A 33 -8.76 5.10 -17.78
CA GLU A 33 -8.65 4.61 -16.39
C GLU A 33 -8.16 5.72 -15.45
N ARG A 34 -7.20 6.54 -15.92
CA ARG A 34 -6.71 7.68 -15.17
C ARG A 34 -7.80 8.72 -14.91
N GLN A 35 -8.66 8.99 -15.90
CA GLN A 35 -9.75 9.95 -15.77
C GLN A 35 -10.86 9.44 -14.86
N GLU A 36 -11.20 8.17 -14.97
CA GLU A 36 -12.20 7.52 -14.11
C GLU A 36 -11.75 7.57 -12.64
N MET A 37 -10.50 7.30 -12.38
CA MET A 37 -9.93 7.34 -11.03
C MET A 37 -9.86 8.77 -10.44
N VAL A 38 -9.50 9.77 -11.25
CA VAL A 38 -9.52 11.17 -10.80
C VAL A 38 -10.94 11.58 -10.41
N ASN A 39 -11.95 11.13 -11.14
CA ASN A 39 -13.35 11.40 -10.83
C ASN A 39 -13.77 10.70 -9.53
N GLU A 40 -13.39 9.43 -9.33
CA GLU A 40 -13.68 8.67 -8.11
C GLU A 40 -13.07 9.33 -6.87
N VAL A 41 -11.80 9.75 -6.95
CA VAL A 41 -11.12 10.51 -5.89
C VAL A 41 -11.86 11.81 -5.58
N HIS A 42 -12.25 12.54 -6.63
CA HIS A 42 -12.95 13.81 -6.48
C HIS A 42 -14.30 13.63 -5.80
N ASP A 43 -15.04 12.57 -6.18
CA ASP A 43 -16.36 12.27 -5.61
C ASP A 43 -16.25 11.89 -4.12
N VAL A 44 -15.28 11.06 -3.74
CA VAL A 44 -15.04 10.69 -2.33
C VAL A 44 -14.67 11.91 -1.50
N ILE A 45 -13.78 12.78 -2.00
CA ILE A 45 -13.40 14.02 -1.31
C ILE A 45 -14.60 14.95 -1.17
N ALA A 46 -15.36 15.17 -2.24
CA ALA A 46 -16.51 16.08 -2.25
C ALA A 46 -17.60 15.63 -1.27
N GLN A 47 -17.92 14.33 -1.25
CA GLN A 47 -18.90 13.75 -0.32
C GLN A 47 -18.48 13.92 1.13
N THR A 48 -17.21 13.66 1.45
CA THR A 48 -16.73 13.80 2.84
C THR A 48 -16.65 15.24 3.27
N LEU A 49 -16.19 16.15 2.41
CA LEU A 49 -16.22 17.57 2.73
C LEU A 49 -17.64 18.09 2.97
N ALA A 50 -18.63 17.62 2.19
CA ALA A 50 -20.02 17.93 2.41
C ALA A 50 -20.53 17.41 3.77
N TYR A 51 -20.16 16.17 4.12
CA TYR A 51 -20.50 15.57 5.42
C TYR A 51 -19.88 16.35 6.60
N VAL A 52 -18.59 16.64 6.54
CA VAL A 52 -17.89 17.43 7.56
C VAL A 52 -18.52 18.82 7.71
N ARG A 53 -18.81 19.48 6.58
CA ARG A 53 -19.46 20.82 6.58
C ARG A 53 -20.85 20.80 7.20
N MET A 54 -21.58 19.70 7.09
CA MET A 54 -22.88 19.53 7.75
C MET A 54 -22.76 19.25 9.26
N ARG A 55 -21.69 18.56 9.69
CA ARG A 55 -21.46 18.18 11.10
C ARG A 55 -20.83 19.28 11.95
N LEU A 56 -20.02 20.16 11.36
CA LEU A 56 -19.35 21.25 12.07
C LEU A 56 -20.31 22.21 12.80
N PRO A 57 -21.42 22.67 12.19
CA PRO A 57 -22.38 23.51 12.91
C PRO A 57 -23.02 22.80 14.10
N LEU A 58 -23.34 21.50 13.98
CA LEU A 58 -23.92 20.69 15.05
C LEU A 58 -22.93 20.51 16.21
N LEU A 59 -21.65 20.32 15.90
CA LEU A 59 -20.60 20.30 16.92
C LEU A 59 -20.51 21.65 17.64
N SER A 60 -20.50 22.75 16.90
CA SER A 60 -20.46 24.10 17.47
C SER A 60 -21.66 24.38 18.38
N GLU A 61 -22.86 24.00 17.96
CA GLU A 61 -24.09 24.15 18.76
C GLU A 61 -24.04 23.33 20.05
N ALA A 62 -23.59 22.06 19.96
CA ALA A 62 -23.46 21.20 21.13
C ALA A 62 -22.41 21.75 22.12
N MET A 63 -21.29 22.29 21.65
CA MET A 63 -20.27 22.92 22.50
C MET A 63 -20.81 24.17 23.19
N LEU A 64 -21.57 25.04 22.50
CA LEU A 64 -22.19 26.22 23.09
C LEU A 64 -23.27 25.86 24.09
N ALA A 65 -23.96 24.75 23.91
CA ALA A 65 -24.97 24.24 24.83
C ALA A 65 -24.36 23.47 26.04
N HIS A 66 -23.03 23.35 26.11
CA HIS A 66 -22.33 22.52 27.08
C HIS A 66 -22.81 21.06 27.15
N ASP A 67 -23.23 20.54 25.99
CA ASP A 67 -23.64 19.13 25.81
C ASP A 67 -22.42 18.30 25.40
N ASP A 68 -21.69 17.83 26.40
CA ASP A 68 -20.45 17.08 26.20
C ASP A 68 -20.67 15.78 25.43
N GLN A 69 -21.81 15.13 25.64
CA GLN A 69 -22.13 13.86 25.00
C GLN A 69 -22.33 14.02 23.47
N ARG A 70 -23.09 15.07 23.06
CA ARG A 70 -23.24 15.40 21.63
C ARG A 70 -21.95 15.92 21.03
N SER A 71 -21.18 16.72 21.76
CA SER A 71 -19.90 17.26 21.33
C SER A 71 -18.91 16.14 21.01
N ILE A 72 -18.75 15.18 21.90
CA ILE A 72 -17.89 14.00 21.71
C ILE A 72 -18.36 13.20 20.50
N LYS A 73 -19.68 12.96 20.36
CA LYS A 73 -20.23 12.22 19.23
C LYS A 73 -19.92 12.89 17.89
N TYR A 74 -20.25 14.18 17.73
CA TYR A 74 -20.02 14.89 16.48
C TYR A 74 -18.55 15.04 16.14
N PHE A 75 -17.70 15.20 17.14
CA PHE A 75 -16.25 15.20 16.96
C PHE A 75 -15.74 13.84 16.46
N ALA A 76 -16.21 12.73 17.04
CA ALA A 76 -15.88 11.38 16.58
C ALA A 76 -16.34 11.14 15.14
N ASP A 77 -17.59 11.49 14.81
CA ASP A 77 -18.15 11.37 13.47
C ASP A 77 -17.28 12.09 12.40
N ILE A 78 -16.83 13.32 12.71
CA ILE A 78 -15.98 14.11 11.81
C ILE A 78 -14.58 13.46 11.69
N LYS A 79 -13.99 13.06 12.80
CA LYS A 79 -12.68 12.40 12.83
C LYS A 79 -12.67 11.13 12.01
N ASP A 80 -13.72 10.30 12.15
CA ASP A 80 -13.85 9.02 11.43
C ASP A 80 -14.03 9.26 9.92
N ALA A 81 -14.88 10.21 9.54
CA ALA A 81 -15.08 10.57 8.13
C ALA A 81 -13.79 11.09 7.47
N VAL A 82 -13.00 11.92 8.16
CA VAL A 82 -11.71 12.42 7.65
C VAL A 82 -10.70 11.27 7.57
N GLY A 83 -10.71 10.35 8.54
CA GLY A 83 -9.86 9.16 8.55
C GLY A 83 -10.14 8.24 7.36
N GLU A 84 -11.43 8.01 7.07
CA GLU A 84 -11.89 7.20 5.94
C GLU A 84 -11.46 7.78 4.59
N VAL A 85 -11.61 9.08 4.38
CA VAL A 85 -11.13 9.73 3.15
C VAL A 85 -9.61 9.63 3.02
N HIS A 86 -8.89 9.87 4.09
CA HIS A 86 -7.43 9.75 4.05
C HIS A 86 -6.98 8.32 3.70
N HIS A 87 -7.72 7.32 4.19
CA HIS A 87 -7.51 5.92 3.84
C HIS A 87 -7.79 5.66 2.35
N ASN A 88 -8.98 6.04 1.87
CA ASN A 88 -9.41 5.84 0.49
C ASN A 88 -8.50 6.55 -0.51
N LEU A 89 -8.09 7.80 -0.21
CA LEU A 89 -7.13 8.54 -1.02
C LEU A 89 -5.77 7.82 -1.12
N ARG A 90 -5.27 7.32 0.01
CA ARG A 90 -4.01 6.58 0.03
C ARG A 90 -4.12 5.29 -0.78
N GLU A 91 -5.26 4.62 -0.70
CA GLU A 91 -5.56 3.41 -1.47
C GLU A 91 -5.57 3.69 -2.97
N VAL A 92 -6.33 4.69 -3.43
CA VAL A 92 -6.40 5.09 -4.84
C VAL A 92 -5.02 5.53 -5.35
N MET A 93 -4.31 6.37 -4.60
CA MET A 93 -2.97 6.83 -4.97
C MET A 93 -1.97 5.68 -5.12
N THR A 94 -2.09 4.64 -4.33
CA THR A 94 -1.17 3.50 -4.38
C THR A 94 -1.58 2.51 -5.45
N HIS A 95 -2.88 2.29 -5.65
CA HIS A 95 -3.39 1.52 -6.78
C HIS A 95 -2.90 2.11 -8.11
N PHE A 96 -2.93 3.44 -8.24
CA PHE A 96 -2.38 4.17 -9.38
C PHE A 96 -0.88 3.96 -9.54
N ARG A 97 -0.10 3.98 -8.46
CA ARG A 97 1.35 3.83 -8.50
C ARG A 97 1.78 2.43 -8.90
N THR A 98 1.10 1.40 -8.40
CA THR A 98 1.41 -0.01 -8.68
C THR A 98 1.00 -0.41 -10.11
N ARG A 99 -0.15 0.08 -10.61
CA ARG A 99 -0.55 -0.11 -12.02
C ARG A 99 0.30 0.69 -13.01
N MET A 100 0.95 1.77 -12.57
CA MET A 100 1.84 2.56 -13.42
C MET A 100 3.28 2.03 -13.47
N ASP A 101 3.62 1.06 -12.65
CA ASP A 101 4.94 0.44 -12.69
C ASP A 101 4.89 -0.83 -13.54
N PRO A 102 5.22 -0.76 -14.84
CA PRO A 102 5.21 -1.94 -15.72
C PRO A 102 6.23 -3.00 -15.33
N LEU A 103 7.08 -2.72 -14.34
CA LEU A 103 8.14 -3.59 -13.86
C LEU A 103 7.74 -4.37 -12.59
N GLY A 104 6.48 -4.20 -12.11
CA GLY A 104 5.89 -4.99 -11.03
C GLY A 104 6.31 -4.59 -9.61
N LEU A 105 5.85 -5.39 -8.63
CA LEU A 105 5.99 -5.14 -7.19
C LEU A 105 7.43 -4.86 -6.75
N MET A 106 8.40 -5.62 -7.26
CA MET A 106 9.79 -5.46 -6.84
C MET A 106 10.38 -4.11 -7.24
N HIS A 107 10.03 -3.59 -8.40
CA HIS A 107 10.44 -2.26 -8.82
C HIS A 107 9.81 -1.18 -7.95
N ALA A 108 8.52 -1.31 -7.63
CA ALA A 108 7.83 -0.42 -6.71
C ALA A 108 8.45 -0.42 -5.30
N ILE A 109 8.81 -1.60 -4.77
CA ILE A 109 9.51 -1.75 -3.48
C ILE A 109 10.88 -1.05 -3.49
N HIS A 110 11.67 -1.19 -4.56
CA HIS A 110 12.96 -0.50 -4.66
C HIS A 110 12.79 1.03 -4.72
N GLY A 111 11.74 1.51 -5.41
CA GLY A 111 11.39 2.93 -5.44
C GLY A 111 11.02 3.48 -4.05
N ILE A 112 10.26 2.71 -3.26
CA ILE A 112 9.97 3.07 -1.86
C ILE A 112 11.26 3.07 -1.04
N ALA A 113 12.10 2.05 -1.16
CA ALA A 113 13.31 1.91 -0.36
C ALA A 113 14.23 3.13 -0.54
N THR A 114 14.44 3.57 -1.78
CA THR A 114 15.22 4.76 -2.09
C THR A 114 14.62 6.02 -1.47
N THR A 115 13.30 6.20 -1.62
CA THR A 115 12.58 7.37 -1.09
C THR A 115 12.53 7.36 0.43
N PHE A 116 12.31 6.20 1.06
CA PHE A 116 12.27 6.02 2.50
C PHE A 116 13.59 6.44 3.13
N SER A 117 14.71 5.86 2.67
CA SER A 117 16.03 6.15 3.22
C SER A 117 16.42 7.62 3.07
N SER A 118 16.12 8.24 1.90
CA SER A 118 16.42 9.66 1.67
C SER A 118 15.61 10.62 2.53
N ARG A 119 14.35 10.27 2.88
CA ARG A 119 13.45 11.14 3.66
C ARG A 119 13.57 10.96 5.16
N THR A 120 13.87 9.77 5.62
CA THR A 120 13.88 9.43 7.06
C THR A 120 15.28 9.37 7.64
N GLY A 121 16.30 9.20 6.81
CA GLY A 121 17.67 8.90 7.25
C GLY A 121 17.85 7.47 7.76
N ILE A 122 16.80 6.63 7.72
CA ILE A 122 16.85 5.23 8.13
C ILE A 122 17.33 4.39 6.94
N ALA A 123 18.37 3.56 7.14
CA ALA A 123 18.85 2.67 6.10
C ALA A 123 17.86 1.51 5.89
N LEU A 124 17.34 1.34 4.66
CA LEU A 124 16.49 0.21 4.29
C LEU A 124 17.22 -0.72 3.35
N GLU A 125 17.43 -1.96 3.78
CA GLU A 125 17.98 -3.04 2.97
C GLU A 125 16.87 -3.95 2.46
N VAL A 126 16.85 -4.23 1.15
CA VAL A 126 15.91 -5.18 0.53
C VAL A 126 16.65 -6.45 0.14
N ARG A 127 16.31 -7.57 0.76
CA ARG A 127 16.87 -8.91 0.54
C ARG A 127 15.85 -9.79 -0.15
N ASN A 128 15.87 -9.85 -1.47
CA ASN A 128 14.98 -10.71 -2.25
C ASN A 128 15.71 -12.00 -2.67
N ARG A 129 15.19 -13.17 -2.27
CA ARG A 129 15.67 -14.49 -2.67
C ARG A 129 14.73 -15.21 -3.62
N VAL A 130 13.66 -14.55 -4.08
CA VAL A 130 12.62 -15.12 -4.91
C VAL A 130 12.64 -14.48 -6.29
N GLN A 131 12.86 -15.25 -7.35
CA GLN A 131 12.88 -14.73 -8.71
C GLN A 131 11.49 -14.40 -9.24
N ASN A 132 10.50 -15.27 -8.96
CA ASN A 132 9.12 -15.09 -9.37
C ASN A 132 8.21 -15.18 -8.14
N LEU A 133 7.51 -14.09 -7.85
CA LEU A 133 6.63 -14.01 -6.68
C LEU A 133 5.31 -14.77 -6.88
N GLY A 134 4.89 -15.03 -8.13
CA GLY A 134 3.64 -15.74 -8.44
C GLY A 134 2.39 -15.04 -7.90
N LEU A 135 2.45 -13.73 -7.72
CA LEU A 135 1.33 -12.89 -7.26
C LEU A 135 0.52 -12.40 -8.46
N SER A 136 -0.80 -12.26 -8.30
CA SER A 136 -1.63 -11.50 -9.24
C SER A 136 -1.41 -9.99 -9.03
N ASP A 137 -1.85 -9.18 -9.99
CA ASP A 137 -1.75 -7.70 -9.89
C ASP A 137 -2.43 -7.17 -8.62
N GLU A 138 -3.61 -7.73 -8.28
CA GLU A 138 -4.33 -7.35 -7.06
C GLU A 138 -3.56 -7.76 -5.79
N GLN A 139 -2.93 -8.94 -5.81
CA GLN A 139 -2.12 -9.41 -4.68
C GLN A 139 -0.86 -8.56 -4.52
N GLU A 140 -0.19 -8.17 -5.61
CA GLU A 140 0.96 -7.27 -5.58
C GLU A 140 0.62 -5.93 -4.93
N ILE A 141 -0.57 -5.38 -5.24
CA ILE A 141 -1.08 -4.15 -4.66
C ILE A 141 -1.24 -4.29 -3.15
N GLN A 142 -1.88 -5.35 -2.67
CA GLN A 142 -2.09 -5.54 -1.23
C GLN A 142 -0.78 -5.72 -0.47
N VAL A 143 0.16 -6.51 -1.02
CA VAL A 143 1.51 -6.67 -0.46
C VAL A 143 2.24 -5.34 -0.38
N PHE A 144 2.21 -4.56 -1.47
CA PHE A 144 2.83 -3.24 -1.51
C PHE A 144 2.32 -2.31 -0.41
N HIS A 145 1.00 -2.28 -0.19
CA HIS A 145 0.39 -1.48 0.88
C HIS A 145 0.83 -1.91 2.28
N ILE A 146 0.88 -3.22 2.52
CA ILE A 146 1.33 -3.75 3.82
C ILE A 146 2.78 -3.34 4.07
N VAL A 147 3.65 -3.48 3.08
CA VAL A 147 5.06 -3.06 3.17
C VAL A 147 5.15 -1.55 3.42
N GLN A 148 4.40 -0.74 2.68
CA GLN A 148 4.40 0.72 2.83
C GLN A 148 3.94 1.15 4.23
N GLU A 149 2.88 0.55 4.77
CA GLU A 149 2.37 0.87 6.11
C GLU A 149 3.34 0.42 7.20
N ALA A 150 3.96 -0.76 7.06
CA ALA A 150 4.98 -1.23 7.98
C ALA A 150 6.18 -0.25 8.03
N LEU A 151 6.68 0.19 6.87
CA LEU A 151 7.76 1.18 6.79
C LEU A 151 7.34 2.54 7.37
N ALA A 152 6.09 2.98 7.14
CA ALA A 152 5.57 4.21 7.72
C ALA A 152 5.49 4.14 9.25
N ASN A 153 5.13 2.98 9.81
CA ASN A 153 5.11 2.75 11.25
C ASN A 153 6.53 2.77 11.84
N THR A 154 7.49 2.14 11.17
CA THR A 154 8.90 2.21 11.55
C THR A 154 9.38 3.68 11.58
N ALA A 155 9.14 4.45 10.52
CA ALA A 155 9.55 5.86 10.46
C ALA A 155 8.95 6.74 11.57
N LYS A 156 7.71 6.44 11.99
CA LYS A 156 6.99 7.26 13.00
C LYS A 156 7.28 6.87 14.44
N HIS A 157 7.55 5.58 14.70
CA HIS A 157 7.44 5.03 16.03
C HIS A 157 8.69 4.29 16.53
N SER A 158 9.56 3.80 15.64
CA SER A 158 10.60 2.85 16.05
C SER A 158 11.87 3.49 16.59
N MET A 159 12.21 4.72 16.19
CA MET A 159 13.54 5.32 16.38
C MET A 159 14.67 4.43 15.84
N ALA A 160 14.36 3.60 14.85
CA ALA A 160 15.31 2.69 14.22
C ALA A 160 16.36 3.44 13.39
N ARG A 161 17.50 2.81 13.19
CA ARG A 161 18.54 3.24 12.26
C ARG A 161 18.59 2.37 11.01
N HIS A 162 18.17 1.12 11.14
CA HIS A 162 18.18 0.14 10.06
C HIS A 162 16.87 -0.62 10.01
N VAL A 163 16.44 -0.90 8.77
CA VAL A 163 15.30 -1.75 8.46
C VAL A 163 15.73 -2.76 7.40
N VAL A 164 15.33 -4.00 7.56
CA VAL A 164 15.51 -5.06 6.57
C VAL A 164 14.16 -5.54 6.08
N LEU A 165 13.94 -5.54 4.77
CA LEU A 165 12.83 -6.22 4.12
C LEU A 165 13.36 -7.50 3.47
N GLY A 166 13.08 -8.63 4.09
CA GLY A 166 13.35 -9.96 3.56
C GLY A 166 12.17 -10.49 2.74
N ILE A 167 12.47 -11.11 1.59
CA ILE A 167 11.49 -11.80 0.75
C ILE A 167 12.03 -13.18 0.48
N ASP A 168 11.34 -14.18 1.00
CA ASP A 168 11.72 -15.59 0.93
C ASP A 168 10.53 -16.45 0.52
N ARG A 169 10.83 -17.62 -0.06
CA ARG A 169 9.83 -18.64 -0.40
C ARG A 169 10.17 -19.94 0.28
N THR A 170 9.21 -20.46 1.01
CA THR A 170 9.20 -21.82 1.53
C THR A 170 8.30 -22.71 0.65
N PRO A 171 8.31 -24.05 0.79
CA PRO A 171 7.38 -24.91 0.05
C PRO A 171 5.91 -24.59 0.30
N ARG A 172 5.57 -23.94 1.42
CA ARG A 172 4.19 -23.66 1.84
C ARG A 172 3.79 -22.22 1.71
N HIS A 173 4.73 -21.25 1.78
CA HIS A 173 4.42 -19.82 1.85
C HIS A 173 5.42 -18.99 1.06
N LEU A 174 4.93 -17.87 0.54
CA LEU A 174 5.74 -16.71 0.17
C LEU A 174 5.73 -15.75 1.35
N GLU A 175 6.89 -15.36 1.84
CA GLU A 175 7.04 -14.56 3.05
C GLU A 175 7.66 -13.19 2.75
N PHE A 176 7.07 -12.15 3.34
CA PHE A 176 7.64 -10.81 3.42
C PHE A 176 7.86 -10.49 4.89
N VAL A 177 9.09 -10.21 5.27
CA VAL A 177 9.47 -9.92 6.66
C VAL A 177 10.14 -8.57 6.73
N ILE A 178 9.53 -7.63 7.45
CA ILE A 178 10.10 -6.30 7.73
C ILE A 178 10.55 -6.28 9.17
N GLU A 179 11.83 -6.02 9.40
CA GLU A 179 12.45 -5.97 10.72
C GLU A 179 13.18 -4.64 10.91
N ASP A 180 12.90 -3.95 12.00
CA ASP A 180 13.64 -2.76 12.41
C ASP A 180 14.47 -3.01 13.68
N ASP A 181 15.50 -2.20 13.87
CA ASP A 181 16.38 -2.20 15.05
C ASP A 181 15.99 -1.16 16.10
N GLY A 182 14.72 -0.74 16.09
CA GLY A 182 14.24 0.31 16.96
C GLY A 182 13.89 -0.13 18.39
N LEU A 183 13.03 0.65 19.04
CA LEU A 183 12.62 0.40 20.43
C LEU A 183 11.60 -0.75 20.56
N GLY A 184 11.07 -1.24 19.43
CA GLY A 184 10.02 -2.25 19.39
C GLY A 184 8.64 -1.68 19.80
N MET A 185 7.65 -2.56 19.71
CA MET A 185 6.31 -2.24 20.24
C MET A 185 6.37 -2.32 21.76
N ALA A 186 6.47 -1.18 22.42
CA ALA A 186 6.33 -1.12 23.87
C ALA A 186 5.00 -1.76 24.26
N ALA A 187 5.02 -2.64 25.26
CA ALA A 187 3.79 -3.10 25.89
C ALA A 187 2.95 -1.86 26.25
N PRO A 188 1.62 -1.89 26.06
CA PRO A 188 0.78 -0.72 26.28
C PRO A 188 1.06 -0.15 27.67
N SER A 189 1.64 1.04 27.74
CA SER A 189 1.86 1.73 28.99
C SER A 189 0.51 1.99 29.64
N VAL A 190 0.49 2.15 30.97
CA VAL A 190 -0.75 2.48 31.69
C VAL A 190 -1.43 3.73 31.10
N SER A 191 -0.65 4.66 30.56
CA SER A 191 -1.16 5.83 29.83
C SER A 191 -1.88 5.44 28.51
N THR A 192 -1.41 4.44 27.79
CA THR A 192 -2.07 3.91 26.58
C THR A 192 -3.40 3.23 26.93
N ILE A 193 -3.46 2.49 28.06
CA ILE A 193 -4.70 1.86 28.54
C ILE A 193 -5.73 2.91 28.95
N VAL A 194 -5.30 3.98 29.62
CA VAL A 194 -6.18 5.11 30.01
C VAL A 194 -6.70 5.84 28.77
N THR A 195 -5.86 6.05 27.75
CA THR A 195 -6.26 6.68 26.49
C THR A 195 -7.24 5.81 25.70
N MET A 196 -7.09 4.47 25.74
CA MET A 196 -8.06 3.52 25.16
C MET A 196 -9.42 3.57 25.89
N ALA A 197 -9.40 3.64 27.22
CA ALA A 197 -10.63 3.72 28.03
C ALA A 197 -11.40 5.03 27.81
N GLN A 198 -10.72 6.10 27.35
CA GLN A 198 -11.31 7.41 27.04
C GLN A 198 -11.72 7.57 25.58
N GLY A 199 -11.67 6.49 24.75
CA GLY A 199 -12.07 6.53 23.33
C GLY A 199 -11.13 7.35 22.43
N MET A 200 -9.96 7.76 22.94
CA MET A 200 -8.93 8.46 22.17
C MET A 200 -7.97 7.45 21.51
N SER A 201 -8.49 6.59 20.62
CA SER A 201 -7.66 5.68 19.83
C SER A 201 -6.74 6.47 18.89
N GLY A 202 -5.47 6.53 19.26
CA GLY A 202 -4.45 7.17 18.43
C GLY A 202 -4.31 6.50 17.05
N SER A 203 -3.87 7.26 16.08
CA SER A 203 -3.70 6.87 14.67
C SER A 203 -2.84 5.62 14.40
N SER A 204 -2.10 5.12 15.40
CA SER A 204 -1.26 3.92 15.29
C SER A 204 -2.06 2.60 15.27
N HIS A 205 -3.24 2.54 15.89
CA HIS A 205 -4.06 1.33 15.87
C HIS A 205 -4.75 1.13 14.52
N PHE A 206 -5.08 2.22 13.84
CA PHE A 206 -5.74 2.18 12.54
C PHE A 206 -4.83 1.54 11.47
N GLY A 207 -3.53 1.85 11.45
CA GLY A 207 -2.58 1.26 10.51
C GLY A 207 -2.42 -0.26 10.67
N LEU A 208 -2.41 -0.76 11.92
CA LEU A 208 -2.32 -2.18 12.20
C LEU A 208 -3.57 -2.94 11.74
N GLU A 209 -4.74 -2.36 11.96
CA GLU A 209 -6.01 -2.93 11.54
C GLU A 209 -6.12 -2.99 10.01
N ILE A 210 -5.71 -1.93 9.32
CA ILE A 210 -5.65 -1.91 7.85
C ILE A 210 -4.74 -3.01 7.32
N MET A 211 -3.54 -3.17 7.87
CA MET A 211 -2.63 -4.24 7.44
C MET A 211 -3.25 -5.63 7.65
N ARG A 212 -3.96 -5.87 8.77
CA ARG A 212 -4.66 -7.13 9.03
C ARG A 212 -5.78 -7.39 8.03
N ASN A 213 -6.60 -6.37 7.74
CA ASN A 213 -7.68 -6.49 6.75
C ASN A 213 -7.14 -6.82 5.36
N ARG A 214 -6.04 -6.19 4.94
CA ARG A 214 -5.38 -6.49 3.66
C ARG A 214 -4.79 -7.88 3.61
N ALA A 215 -4.14 -8.34 4.68
CA ALA A 215 -3.64 -9.71 4.78
C ALA A 215 -4.78 -10.72 4.69
N HIS A 216 -5.91 -10.46 5.35
CA HIS A 216 -7.10 -11.29 5.25
C HIS A 216 -7.67 -11.34 3.81
N GLN A 217 -7.69 -10.22 3.10
CA GLN A 217 -8.10 -10.18 1.68
C GLN A 217 -7.16 -11.01 0.78
N LEU A 218 -5.88 -11.07 1.12
CA LEU A 218 -4.90 -11.94 0.45
C LEU A 218 -5.06 -13.43 0.80
N GLY A 219 -5.86 -13.78 1.79
CA GLY A 219 -5.84 -15.12 2.40
C GLY A 219 -4.50 -15.42 3.07
N ALA A 220 -3.82 -14.42 3.59
CA ALA A 220 -2.49 -14.49 4.19
C ALA A 220 -2.53 -14.23 5.70
N ASP A 221 -1.55 -14.74 6.42
CA ASP A 221 -1.35 -14.48 7.84
C ASP A 221 -0.42 -13.28 8.02
N LEU A 222 -0.77 -12.39 8.95
CA LEU A 222 0.04 -11.24 9.35
C LEU A 222 0.37 -11.31 10.83
N GLU A 223 1.64 -11.45 11.12
CA GLU A 223 2.20 -11.43 12.48
C GLU A 223 2.96 -10.13 12.71
N ILE A 224 2.68 -9.48 13.84
CA ILE A 224 3.38 -8.25 14.25
C ILE A 224 3.83 -8.45 15.70
N GLY A 225 5.12 -8.33 15.94
CA GLY A 225 5.72 -8.60 17.24
C GLY A 225 7.06 -7.92 17.44
N MET A 226 7.72 -8.26 18.54
CA MET A 226 9.09 -7.82 18.80
C MET A 226 10.09 -8.71 18.04
N ASN A 227 11.18 -8.10 17.60
CA ASN A 227 12.32 -8.80 17.03
C ASN A 227 13.24 -9.29 18.15
N ASP A 228 13.95 -10.42 17.94
CA ASP A 228 14.82 -11.05 18.95
C ASP A 228 16.00 -10.13 19.40
N GLY A 229 16.40 -9.19 18.55
CA GLY A 229 17.45 -8.20 18.83
C GLY A 229 16.95 -6.85 19.37
N GLY A 230 15.65 -6.72 19.69
CA GLY A 230 14.97 -5.45 19.88
C GLY A 230 14.37 -4.94 18.56
N GLY A 231 13.44 -3.96 18.64
CA GLY A 231 12.73 -3.46 17.47
C GLY A 231 11.45 -4.24 17.14
N THR A 232 10.89 -3.97 15.98
CA THR A 232 9.63 -4.56 15.53
C THR A 232 9.86 -5.52 14.37
N ARG A 233 9.11 -6.61 14.35
CA ARG A 233 9.00 -7.54 13.23
C ARG A 233 7.57 -7.57 12.72
N VAL A 234 7.40 -7.31 11.42
CA VAL A 234 6.14 -7.51 10.68
C VAL A 234 6.38 -8.62 9.67
N ARG A 235 5.64 -9.72 9.80
CA ARG A 235 5.73 -10.90 8.92
C ARG A 235 4.40 -11.13 8.23
N LEU A 236 4.41 -11.11 6.90
CA LEU A 236 3.30 -11.47 6.04
C LEU A 236 3.62 -12.83 5.40
N SER A 237 2.77 -13.83 5.63
CA SER A 237 2.92 -15.19 5.11
C SER A 237 1.76 -15.51 4.17
N ILE A 238 2.02 -15.60 2.87
CA ILE A 238 1.02 -15.88 1.83
C ILE A 238 1.09 -17.37 1.49
N PRO A 239 0.03 -18.17 1.72
CA PRO A 239 0.05 -19.59 1.40
C PRO A 239 0.30 -19.84 -0.10
N SER A 240 1.12 -20.83 -0.43
CA SER A 240 1.40 -21.21 -1.84
C SER A 240 0.16 -21.62 -2.61
N SER A 241 -0.90 -22.07 -1.92
CA SER A 241 -2.19 -22.41 -2.53
C SER A 241 -2.97 -21.21 -3.07
N VAL A 242 -2.67 -20.01 -2.60
CA VAL A 242 -3.34 -18.75 -3.01
C VAL A 242 -2.59 -18.05 -4.15
N LEU A 243 -1.32 -18.42 -4.36
CA LEU A 243 -0.50 -17.87 -5.43
C LEU A 243 -0.96 -18.38 -6.79
N ALA A 244 -0.83 -17.56 -7.82
CA ALA A 244 -1.09 -17.99 -9.19
C ALA A 244 -0.18 -19.19 -9.51
N ALA A 245 -0.77 -20.30 -9.97
CA ALA A 245 -0.01 -21.48 -10.39
C ALA A 245 1.05 -21.03 -11.43
N GLU A 246 2.29 -21.46 -11.24
CA GLU A 246 3.34 -21.26 -12.23
C GLU A 246 2.81 -21.75 -13.57
N ARG A 247 2.54 -20.83 -14.50
CA ARG A 247 2.38 -21.22 -15.89
C ARG A 247 3.77 -21.58 -16.39
N PHE A 248 4.11 -22.86 -16.31
CA PHE A 248 5.23 -23.40 -17.07
C PHE A 248 4.95 -23.13 -18.55
N VAL A 249 5.75 -22.23 -19.14
CA VAL A 249 5.90 -22.08 -20.59
C VAL A 249 7.18 -22.77 -21.02
#